data_c1aef64a55ed4032e8ec5490ccafb98d
#
_entry.id   c1aef64a55ed4032e8ec5490ccafb98d
#
_cell.length_a   1.000
_cell.length_b   1.000
_cell.length_c   1.000
_cell.angle_alpha   90.00
_cell.angle_beta   90.00
_cell.angle_gamma   90.00
#
_symmetry.space_group_name_H-M   'P 1'
#
loop_
_entity.id
_entity.type
_entity.pdbx_description
1 polymer ?
#
loop_
_entity_poly.entity_id
_entity_poly.type
_entity_poly.pdbx_seq_one_letter_code
_entity_poly.pdbx_strand_id
1 'polypeptide(L)'
;MRNLLVLLSILYSTVSIGQSIVPMVDFNGYFKNFQDGFFRQIEFQQIEEFKSGDNLVVYVDFRGNLIVYDGANKENVSNMKVEYEVSDNLMTWKIGETLNMWDELGKRTLTFNVRNYWVRDDIVVFEDMRYNSVNAYFNGQIYPLYTSIGDFDAPDFIGENIVAFRDHGNFNKIFWKGKIYDVDVWHSSFNFEGGTDIIAFNDPVNGTFAVFDKGQFLDVEEFHMDSYKAGRGFVAYENRNGDLMFYSNGKKQKLSNFGANVWELKDDVLVWTENSFFYAFSNGQKIELARYIPADFELKNNTVVFRNIMGGVSALIEGNVVEITNQMNSSYSIHGNSVLVELFNNSFILFANGKKYTM
;
A
#
# COMPACT_ATOMS: atom_id res chain seq x y z
N MET A 1 27.56 54.11 -6.02
CA MET A 1 27.73 52.72 -6.40
C MET A 1 27.48 51.87 -5.17
N ARG A 2 26.34 51.25 -5.07
CA ARG A 2 25.91 50.41 -3.92
C ARG A 2 25.81 48.98 -4.40
N ASN A 3 26.74 48.14 -3.95
CA ASN A 3 26.76 46.72 -4.28
C ASN A 3 25.58 46.02 -3.59
N LEU A 4 24.68 45.49 -4.39
CA LEU A 4 23.58 44.63 -3.97
C LEU A 4 24.11 43.19 -3.91
N LEU A 5 24.40 42.68 -2.74
CA LEU A 5 24.70 41.27 -2.50
C LEU A 5 23.38 40.48 -2.51
N VAL A 6 23.13 39.75 -3.58
CA VAL A 6 22.04 38.78 -3.65
C VAL A 6 22.53 37.49 -2.99
N LEU A 7 22.06 37.20 -1.78
CA LEU A 7 22.22 35.91 -1.13
C LEU A 7 21.26 34.91 -1.78
N LEU A 8 21.77 34.03 -2.63
CA LEU A 8 21.04 32.88 -3.15
C LEU A 8 21.01 31.82 -2.04
N SER A 9 19.93 31.76 -1.28
CA SER A 9 19.66 30.63 -0.37
C SER A 9 19.18 29.45 -1.19
N ILE A 10 20.08 28.51 -1.46
CA ILE A 10 19.75 27.20 -2.03
C ILE A 10 19.06 26.42 -0.89
N LEU A 11 17.74 26.37 -0.91
CA LEU A 11 16.96 25.42 -0.13
C LEU A 11 17.26 24.01 -0.69
N TYR A 12 18.19 23.32 -0.07
CA TYR A 12 18.24 21.87 -0.17
C TYR A 12 17.02 21.32 0.57
N SER A 13 15.96 21.00 -0.16
CA SER A 13 14.97 20.06 0.32
C SER A 13 15.67 18.70 0.39
N THR A 14 16.14 18.34 1.57
CA THR A 14 16.45 16.94 1.85
C THR A 14 15.14 16.20 1.74
N VAL A 15 14.92 15.54 0.61
CA VAL A 15 13.96 14.45 0.53
C VAL A 15 14.50 13.42 1.50
N SER A 16 13.92 13.36 2.68
CA SER A 16 14.11 12.25 3.60
C SER A 16 13.52 11.05 2.85
N ILE A 17 14.38 10.30 2.19
CA ILE A 17 14.04 8.95 1.75
C ILE A 17 13.88 8.19 3.05
N GLY A 18 12.64 8.00 3.47
CA GLY A 18 12.32 7.18 4.62
C GLY A 18 13.04 5.84 4.44
N GLN A 19 13.96 5.53 5.32
CA GLN A 19 14.65 4.25 5.27
C GLN A 19 13.63 3.19 5.67
N SER A 20 13.32 2.30 4.74
CA SER A 20 12.41 1.19 4.98
C SER A 20 12.90 0.36 6.17
N ILE A 21 11.99 0.05 7.06
CA ILE A 21 12.23 -0.86 8.18
C ILE A 21 12.22 -2.28 7.63
N VAL A 22 13.29 -3.03 7.84
CA VAL A 22 13.37 -4.45 7.45
C VAL A 22 13.55 -5.30 8.70
N PRO A 23 12.45 -5.70 9.34
CA PRO A 23 12.49 -6.51 10.56
C PRO A 23 12.75 -7.98 10.24
N MET A 24 13.45 -8.67 11.14
CA MET A 24 13.71 -10.10 11.05
C MET A 24 14.04 -10.71 12.41
N VAL A 25 13.81 -12.01 12.54
CA VAL A 25 14.26 -12.78 13.71
C VAL A 25 15.43 -13.64 13.27
N ASP A 26 16.60 -13.45 13.87
CA ASP A 26 17.78 -14.21 13.52
C ASP A 26 17.73 -15.66 14.04
N PHE A 27 18.72 -16.47 13.64
CA PHE A 27 18.78 -17.89 14.02
C PHE A 27 18.92 -18.12 15.55
N ASN A 28 19.31 -17.10 16.31
CA ASN A 28 19.34 -17.14 17.80
C ASN A 28 18.00 -16.72 18.42
N GLY A 29 17.01 -16.31 17.61
CA GLY A 29 15.73 -15.80 18.08
C GLY A 29 15.75 -14.32 18.47
N TYR A 30 16.81 -13.58 18.16
CA TYR A 30 16.87 -12.14 18.42
C TYR A 30 16.15 -11.34 17.37
N PHE A 31 15.33 -10.40 17.81
CA PHE A 31 14.62 -9.50 16.90
C PHE A 31 15.53 -8.35 16.45
N LYS A 32 15.70 -8.23 15.15
CA LYS A 32 16.59 -7.26 14.50
C LYS A 32 15.85 -6.44 13.46
N ASN A 33 16.41 -5.29 13.17
CA ASN A 33 16.06 -4.44 12.03
C ASN A 33 17.31 -4.11 11.23
N PHE A 34 17.19 -4.10 9.90
CA PHE A 34 18.24 -3.54 9.06
C PHE A 34 17.97 -2.05 8.84
N GLN A 35 19.00 -1.25 9.11
CA GLN A 35 18.96 0.19 8.94
C GLN A 35 20.37 0.74 8.71
N ASP A 36 20.54 1.72 7.82
CA ASP A 36 21.83 2.39 7.53
C ASP A 36 22.96 1.42 7.14
N GLY A 37 22.64 0.30 6.48
CA GLY A 37 23.61 -0.71 6.09
C GLY A 37 24.02 -1.71 7.19
N PHE A 38 23.34 -1.70 8.33
CA PHE A 38 23.64 -2.56 9.46
C PHE A 38 22.41 -3.27 10.01
N PHE A 39 22.59 -4.51 10.47
CA PHE A 39 21.61 -5.25 11.24
C PHE A 39 21.70 -4.81 12.72
N ARG A 40 20.72 -4.09 13.19
CA ARG A 40 20.63 -3.60 14.57
C ARG A 40 19.68 -4.48 15.35
N GLN A 41 20.10 -4.90 16.55
CA GLN A 41 19.24 -5.64 17.46
C GLN A 41 18.22 -4.70 18.11
N ILE A 42 16.93 -5.02 17.94
CA ILE A 42 15.83 -4.27 18.55
C ILE A 42 15.52 -4.85 19.94
N GLU A 43 15.39 -6.19 20.04
CA GLU A 43 15.12 -6.87 21.31
C GLU A 43 16.18 -7.91 21.63
N PHE A 44 16.50 -8.03 22.94
CA PHE A 44 17.46 -8.99 23.48
C PHE A 44 16.81 -10.27 23.97
N GLN A 45 15.49 -10.32 23.95
CA GLN A 45 14.69 -11.51 24.29
C GLN A 45 13.82 -11.86 23.09
N GLN A 46 13.37 -13.11 23.05
CA GLN A 46 12.46 -13.54 21.99
C GLN A 46 11.17 -12.73 22.06
N ILE A 47 10.69 -12.33 20.90
CA ILE A 47 9.38 -11.73 20.74
C ILE A 47 8.37 -12.82 20.42
N GLU A 48 7.08 -12.58 20.70
CA GLU A 48 6.05 -13.56 20.38
C GLU A 48 5.68 -13.52 18.88
N GLU A 49 5.48 -12.32 18.35
CA GLU A 49 5.10 -12.09 16.95
C GLU A 49 5.41 -10.66 16.54
N PHE A 50 5.44 -10.40 15.23
CA PHE A 50 5.51 -9.04 14.69
C PHE A 50 4.75 -8.93 13.39
N LYS A 51 4.33 -7.68 13.06
CA LYS A 51 3.84 -7.25 11.75
C LYS A 51 4.57 -5.98 11.35
N SER A 52 4.83 -5.79 10.08
CA SER A 52 5.54 -4.60 9.58
C SER A 52 4.81 -3.94 8.43
N GLY A 53 4.82 -2.63 8.43
CA GLY A 53 4.65 -1.78 7.27
C GLY A 53 6.01 -1.33 6.72
N ASP A 54 6.02 -0.31 5.88
CA ASP A 54 7.25 0.27 5.35
C ASP A 54 7.97 1.18 6.35
N ASN A 55 7.20 1.92 7.16
CA ASN A 55 7.70 2.95 8.07
C ASN A 55 7.59 2.59 9.55
N LEU A 56 7.01 1.44 9.86
CA LEU A 56 6.91 0.96 11.24
C LEU A 56 6.92 -0.56 11.31
N VAL A 57 7.32 -1.08 12.46
CA VAL A 57 7.10 -2.46 12.86
C VAL A 57 6.45 -2.50 14.23
N VAL A 58 5.47 -3.37 14.37
CA VAL A 58 4.74 -3.61 15.62
C VAL A 58 5.00 -5.03 16.06
N TYR A 59 5.34 -5.22 17.31
CA TYR A 59 5.65 -6.53 17.85
C TYR A 59 5.14 -6.71 19.29
N VAL A 60 4.91 -7.96 19.64
CA VAL A 60 4.57 -8.36 21.00
C VAL A 60 5.84 -8.88 21.67
N ASP A 61 6.26 -8.21 22.73
CA ASP A 61 7.44 -8.61 23.51
C ASP A 61 7.17 -9.88 24.36
N PHE A 62 8.20 -10.43 24.98
CA PHE A 62 8.12 -11.63 25.83
C PHE A 62 7.23 -11.46 27.08
N ARG A 63 6.81 -10.24 27.43
CA ARG A 63 5.89 -9.92 28.53
C ARG A 63 4.45 -9.74 28.05
N GLY A 64 4.21 -9.85 26.74
CA GLY A 64 2.91 -9.61 26.13
C GLY A 64 2.60 -8.12 25.92
N ASN A 65 3.58 -7.22 26.02
CA ASN A 65 3.37 -5.81 25.68
C ASN A 65 3.38 -5.61 24.16
N LEU A 66 2.47 -4.78 23.67
CA LEU A 66 2.45 -4.35 22.28
C LEU A 66 3.30 -3.11 22.10
N ILE A 67 4.32 -3.20 21.26
CA ILE A 67 5.32 -2.16 21.05
C ILE A 67 5.36 -1.79 19.57
N VAL A 68 5.36 -0.49 19.28
CA VAL A 68 5.63 0.07 17.95
C VAL A 68 7.07 0.58 17.91
N TYR A 69 7.74 0.34 16.77
CA TYR A 69 9.07 0.85 16.46
C TYR A 69 9.04 1.55 15.09
N ASP A 70 9.39 2.83 15.05
CA ASP A 70 9.34 3.69 13.87
C ASP A 70 10.70 3.82 13.14
N GLY A 71 11.65 2.94 13.45
CA GLY A 71 13.03 3.01 12.95
C GLY A 71 13.99 3.80 13.85
N ALA A 72 13.47 4.64 14.75
CA ALA A 72 14.26 5.43 15.69
C ALA A 72 13.86 5.17 17.15
N ASN A 73 12.57 5.15 17.44
CA ASN A 73 12.01 5.09 18.78
C ASN A 73 11.14 3.85 18.97
N LYS A 74 11.09 3.38 20.22
CA LYS A 74 10.15 2.36 20.65
C LYS A 74 9.09 3.00 21.54
N GLU A 75 7.83 2.72 21.27
CA GLU A 75 6.71 3.16 22.10
C GLU A 75 5.88 1.94 22.53
N ASN A 76 5.63 1.80 23.84
CA ASN A 76 4.70 0.82 24.36
C ASN A 76 3.27 1.36 24.22
N VAL A 77 2.47 0.74 23.38
CA VAL A 77 1.10 1.17 23.09
C VAL A 77 0.06 0.39 23.90
N SER A 78 0.38 -0.83 24.38
CA SER A 78 -0.45 -1.62 25.27
C SER A 78 0.40 -2.53 26.16
N ASN A 79 0.04 -2.62 27.46
CA ASN A 79 0.69 -3.53 28.42
C ASN A 79 0.09 -4.94 28.42
N MET A 80 -0.67 -5.28 27.41
CA MET A 80 -1.27 -6.61 27.23
C MET A 80 -1.30 -6.96 25.76
N LYS A 81 -1.30 -8.25 25.47
CA LYS A 81 -1.54 -8.74 24.12
C LYS A 81 -2.96 -8.42 23.69
N VAL A 82 -3.11 -7.77 22.56
CA VAL A 82 -4.37 -7.32 21.99
C VAL A 82 -4.39 -7.61 20.49
N GLU A 83 -5.58 -7.62 19.91
CA GLU A 83 -5.74 -7.65 18.47
C GLU A 83 -5.24 -6.33 17.86
N TYR A 84 -4.41 -6.42 16.82
CA TYR A 84 -3.85 -5.26 16.15
C TYR A 84 -3.68 -5.47 14.64
N GLU A 85 -3.76 -4.37 13.89
CA GLU A 85 -3.49 -4.31 12.45
C GLU A 85 -2.42 -3.27 12.16
N VAL A 86 -1.64 -3.52 11.12
CA VAL A 86 -0.50 -2.67 10.70
C VAL A 86 -0.60 -2.44 9.21
N SER A 87 -0.45 -1.20 8.80
CA SER A 87 -0.23 -0.77 7.42
C SER A 87 1.14 -0.12 7.25
N ASP A 88 1.41 0.50 6.11
CA ASP A 88 2.74 1.06 5.87
C ASP A 88 3.07 2.26 6.76
N ASN A 89 2.07 3.05 7.18
CA ASN A 89 2.28 4.31 7.91
C ASN A 89 1.60 4.37 9.28
N LEU A 90 0.71 3.43 9.59
CA LEU A 90 -0.05 3.48 10.83
C LEU A 90 -0.39 2.07 11.34
N MET A 91 -0.75 1.99 12.61
CA MET A 91 -1.30 0.79 13.21
C MET A 91 -2.55 1.10 14.03
N THR A 92 -3.40 0.09 14.19
CA THR A 92 -4.54 0.13 15.10
C THR A 92 -4.49 -1.05 16.07
N TRP A 93 -5.09 -0.87 17.24
CA TRP A 93 -5.34 -1.97 18.17
C TRP A 93 -6.64 -1.77 18.93
N LYS A 94 -7.20 -2.86 19.39
CA LYS A 94 -8.49 -2.90 20.03
C LYS A 94 -8.37 -3.40 21.48
N ILE A 95 -8.96 -2.66 22.43
CA ILE A 95 -9.09 -3.04 23.82
C ILE A 95 -10.59 -3.07 24.17
N GLY A 96 -11.17 -4.26 24.29
CA GLY A 96 -12.61 -4.40 24.32
C GLY A 96 -13.24 -3.85 23.04
N GLU A 97 -14.11 -2.86 23.16
CA GLU A 97 -14.73 -2.17 22.02
C GLU A 97 -14.03 -0.85 21.66
N THR A 98 -12.99 -0.48 22.41
CA THR A 98 -12.24 0.75 22.16
C THR A 98 -11.21 0.54 21.06
N LEU A 99 -11.33 1.30 19.97
CA LEU A 99 -10.37 1.34 18.89
C LEU A 99 -9.36 2.46 19.11
N ASN A 100 -8.11 2.08 19.16
CA ASN A 100 -6.97 2.99 19.25
C ASN A 100 -6.13 2.90 17.98
N MET A 101 -5.32 3.91 17.73
CA MET A 101 -4.35 3.93 16.65
C MET A 101 -3.06 4.64 17.05
N TRP A 102 -2.02 4.40 16.28
CA TRP A 102 -0.76 5.10 16.29
C TRP A 102 -0.33 5.44 14.86
N ASP A 103 0.18 6.64 14.66
CA ASP A 103 0.85 7.12 13.45
C ASP A 103 2.02 8.05 13.84
N GLU A 104 2.68 8.69 12.89
CA GLU A 104 3.77 9.65 13.15
C GLU A 104 3.39 10.82 14.07
N LEU A 105 2.10 11.13 14.19
CA LEU A 105 1.55 12.14 15.09
C LEU A 105 1.32 11.59 16.53
N GLY A 106 1.60 10.32 16.75
CA GLY A 106 1.49 9.63 18.04
C GLY A 106 0.18 8.88 18.27
N LYS A 107 0.05 8.35 19.47
CA LYS A 107 -1.07 7.50 19.89
C LYS A 107 -2.35 8.29 20.16
N ARG A 108 -3.50 7.75 19.72
CA ARG A 108 -4.84 8.30 20.00
C ARG A 108 -5.93 7.25 20.01
N THR A 109 -7.06 7.58 20.65
CA THR A 109 -8.29 6.77 20.58
C THR A 109 -9.18 7.32 19.47
N LEU A 110 -9.62 6.45 18.56
CA LEU A 110 -10.56 6.79 17.49
C LEU A 110 -12.01 6.77 17.97
N THR A 111 -12.39 5.70 18.64
CA THR A 111 -13.73 5.55 19.25
C THR A 111 -13.69 4.62 20.44
N PHE A 112 -14.67 4.75 21.35
CA PHE A 112 -14.84 3.86 22.51
C PHE A 112 -15.82 2.70 22.27
N ASN A 113 -16.47 2.66 21.10
CA ASN A 113 -17.41 1.59 20.76
C ASN A 113 -17.40 1.35 19.25
N VAL A 114 -16.40 0.58 18.78
CA VAL A 114 -16.24 0.19 17.39
C VAL A 114 -16.97 -1.12 17.10
N ARG A 115 -17.67 -1.19 15.96
CA ARG A 115 -18.22 -2.45 15.43
C ARG A 115 -17.25 -3.08 14.44
N ASN A 116 -17.01 -2.40 13.32
CA ASN A 116 -16.06 -2.81 12.29
C ASN A 116 -15.08 -1.68 12.03
N TYR A 117 -13.89 -2.03 11.54
CA TYR A 117 -12.89 -1.06 11.10
C TYR A 117 -12.02 -1.66 9.99
N TRP A 118 -11.44 -0.79 9.19
CA TRP A 118 -10.57 -1.13 8.06
C TRP A 118 -9.35 -0.22 8.10
N VAL A 119 -8.18 -0.83 8.02
CA VAL A 119 -6.88 -0.15 8.05
C VAL A 119 -6.28 -0.16 6.65
N ARG A 120 -5.82 0.99 6.18
CA ARG A 120 -5.07 1.17 4.94
C ARG A 120 -3.85 2.06 5.22
N ASP A 121 -3.02 2.29 4.23
CA ASP A 121 -1.72 2.96 4.45
C ASP A 121 -1.85 4.34 5.10
N ASP A 122 -2.82 5.15 4.67
CA ASP A 122 -2.99 6.52 5.16
C ASP A 122 -4.36 6.76 5.82
N ILE A 123 -5.23 5.77 5.89
CA ILE A 123 -6.60 5.95 6.34
C ILE A 123 -7.06 4.82 7.25
N VAL A 124 -7.83 5.15 8.28
CA VAL A 124 -8.61 4.18 9.05
C VAL A 124 -10.08 4.53 8.91
N VAL A 125 -10.86 3.61 8.38
CA VAL A 125 -12.33 3.75 8.34
C VAL A 125 -12.91 2.90 9.46
N PHE A 126 -13.88 3.44 10.19
CA PHE A 126 -14.47 2.73 11.33
C PHE A 126 -15.93 3.11 11.58
N GLU A 127 -16.68 2.17 12.11
CA GLU A 127 -18.07 2.32 12.55
C GLU A 127 -18.11 2.68 14.03
N ASP A 128 -18.60 3.87 14.37
CA ASP A 128 -18.81 4.30 15.75
C ASP A 128 -20.26 4.04 16.15
N MET A 129 -20.47 3.03 17.02
CA MET A 129 -21.79 2.62 17.49
C MET A 129 -22.48 3.67 18.38
N ARG A 130 -21.74 4.59 19.01
CA ARG A 130 -22.33 5.62 19.88
C ARG A 130 -23.07 6.69 19.09
N TYR A 131 -22.62 6.97 17.88
CA TYR A 131 -23.16 7.99 17.00
C TYR A 131 -23.85 7.43 15.78
N ASN A 132 -23.90 6.09 15.64
CA ASN A 132 -24.38 5.40 14.46
C ASN A 132 -23.76 5.98 13.18
N SER A 133 -22.46 6.20 13.19
CA SER A 133 -21.74 6.85 12.08
C SER A 133 -20.58 6.03 11.59
N VAL A 134 -20.32 6.10 10.29
CA VAL A 134 -19.08 5.66 9.67
C VAL A 134 -18.17 6.86 9.52
N ASN A 135 -16.95 6.73 9.98
CA ASN A 135 -15.98 7.79 10.02
C ASN A 135 -14.68 7.36 9.36
N ALA A 136 -13.95 8.32 8.82
CA ALA A 136 -12.58 8.15 8.32
C ALA A 136 -11.61 8.98 9.17
N TYR A 137 -10.56 8.35 9.65
CA TYR A 137 -9.39 9.06 10.17
C TYR A 137 -8.42 9.27 9.02
N PHE A 138 -7.97 10.51 8.85
CA PHE A 138 -6.98 10.89 7.87
C PHE A 138 -6.16 12.08 8.39
N ASN A 139 -4.83 11.96 8.37
CA ASN A 139 -3.88 13.03 8.71
C ASN A 139 -4.24 13.80 10.00
N GLY A 140 -4.40 13.09 11.11
CA GLY A 140 -4.63 13.67 12.43
C GLY A 140 -6.08 14.04 12.75
N GLN A 141 -7.03 13.89 11.80
CA GLN A 141 -8.41 14.31 11.96
C GLN A 141 -9.39 13.17 11.67
N ILE A 142 -10.55 13.22 12.33
CA ILE A 142 -11.66 12.29 12.10
C ILE A 142 -12.74 13.04 11.31
N TYR A 143 -13.16 12.44 10.19
CA TYR A 143 -14.17 12.97 9.28
C TYR A 143 -15.39 12.06 9.29
N PRO A 144 -16.59 12.54 9.63
CA PRO A 144 -17.80 11.75 9.47
C PRO A 144 -18.11 11.60 7.99
N LEU A 145 -18.28 10.34 7.54
CA LEU A 145 -18.67 10.02 6.16
C LEU A 145 -20.18 10.01 6.01
N TYR A 146 -20.86 9.18 6.81
CA TYR A 146 -22.32 9.10 6.85
C TYR A 146 -22.82 8.58 8.19
N THR A 147 -24.11 8.81 8.46
CA THR A 147 -24.82 8.23 9.61
C THR A 147 -25.71 7.10 9.11
N SER A 148 -25.74 5.98 9.81
CA SER A 148 -26.62 4.87 9.48
C SER A 148 -27.97 4.99 10.18
N ILE A 149 -29.04 4.66 9.47
CA ILE A 149 -30.41 4.53 10.02
C ILE A 149 -30.75 3.04 9.98
N GLY A 150 -30.41 2.31 11.03
CA GLY A 150 -30.58 0.86 11.10
C GLY A 150 -29.26 0.10 11.12
N ASP A 151 -29.14 -0.98 10.35
CA ASP A 151 -27.89 -1.71 10.21
C ASP A 151 -26.88 -0.90 9.40
N PHE A 152 -25.60 -1.02 9.78
CA PHE A 152 -24.51 -0.35 9.06
C PHE A 152 -24.27 -1.05 7.72
N ASP A 153 -24.32 -0.26 6.65
CA ASP A 153 -23.75 -0.67 5.37
C ASP A 153 -22.28 -0.27 5.36
N ALA A 154 -21.39 -1.22 5.07
CA ALA A 154 -19.98 -0.93 4.87
C ALA A 154 -19.81 0.03 3.66
N PRO A 155 -18.73 0.84 3.60
CA PRO A 155 -18.40 1.58 2.40
C PRO A 155 -18.27 0.67 1.19
N ASP A 156 -18.68 1.15 0.03
CA ASP A 156 -18.66 0.37 -1.21
C ASP A 156 -17.23 0.01 -1.62
N PHE A 157 -16.26 0.88 -1.30
CA PHE A 157 -14.84 0.64 -1.53
C PHE A 157 -13.96 1.45 -0.56
N ILE A 158 -12.84 0.86 -0.11
CA ILE A 158 -11.83 1.51 0.73
C ILE A 158 -10.45 1.27 0.10
N GLY A 159 -9.88 2.31 -0.53
CA GLY A 159 -8.50 2.34 -1.04
C GLY A 159 -7.51 2.88 -0.01
N GLU A 160 -6.26 3.11 -0.41
CA GLU A 160 -5.17 3.45 0.51
C GLU A 160 -5.35 4.83 1.19
N ASN A 161 -5.97 5.80 0.51
CA ASN A 161 -6.29 7.12 1.07
C ASN A 161 -7.62 7.70 0.53
N ILE A 162 -8.46 6.83 -0.03
CA ILE A 162 -9.71 7.20 -0.71
C ILE A 162 -10.82 6.23 -0.33
N VAL A 163 -12.04 6.72 -0.14
CA VAL A 163 -13.20 5.90 0.22
C VAL A 163 -14.38 6.24 -0.68
N ALA A 164 -14.98 5.23 -1.30
CA ALA A 164 -16.27 5.37 -1.98
C ALA A 164 -17.37 4.79 -1.11
N PHE A 165 -18.46 5.54 -0.95
CA PHE A 165 -19.58 5.16 -0.08
C PHE A 165 -20.88 5.77 -0.59
N ARG A 166 -22.00 5.24 -0.10
CA ARG A 166 -23.31 5.84 -0.28
C ARG A 166 -23.76 6.53 0.99
N ASP A 167 -24.26 7.74 0.86
CA ASP A 167 -24.90 8.42 1.98
C ASP A 167 -26.31 7.83 2.26
N HIS A 168 -26.96 8.27 3.33
CA HIS A 168 -28.30 7.80 3.70
C HIS A 168 -29.38 8.11 2.66
N GLY A 169 -29.11 8.98 1.69
CA GLY A 169 -29.97 9.26 0.54
C GLY A 169 -29.67 8.36 -0.67
N ASN A 170 -28.77 7.38 -0.53
CA ASN A 170 -28.25 6.52 -1.59
C ASN A 170 -27.51 7.28 -2.71
N PHE A 171 -26.97 8.46 -2.42
CA PHE A 171 -26.08 9.16 -3.33
C PHE A 171 -24.64 8.69 -3.16
N ASN A 172 -23.99 8.38 -4.28
CA ASN A 172 -22.60 7.95 -4.29
C ASN A 172 -21.67 9.13 -4.01
N LYS A 173 -20.73 8.93 -3.11
CA LYS A 173 -19.76 9.91 -2.63
C LYS A 173 -18.36 9.33 -2.66
N ILE A 174 -17.39 10.20 -2.81
CA ILE A 174 -15.97 9.86 -2.66
C ILE A 174 -15.35 10.78 -1.61
N PHE A 175 -14.78 10.18 -0.56
CA PHE A 175 -13.94 10.89 0.39
C PHE A 175 -12.48 10.82 -0.07
N TRP A 176 -11.83 11.97 -0.14
CA TRP A 176 -10.41 12.06 -0.47
C TRP A 176 -9.79 13.28 0.21
N LYS A 177 -8.71 13.07 0.96
CA LYS A 177 -7.92 14.13 1.65
C LYS A 177 -8.77 15.14 2.43
N GLY A 178 -9.68 14.61 3.25
CA GLY A 178 -10.51 15.44 4.14
C GLY A 178 -11.69 16.14 3.46
N LYS A 179 -12.01 15.80 2.21
CA LYS A 179 -13.15 16.34 1.46
C LYS A 179 -14.03 15.22 0.92
N ILE A 180 -15.32 15.49 0.87
CA ILE A 180 -16.31 14.62 0.24
C ILE A 180 -16.71 15.23 -1.10
N TYR A 181 -16.70 14.40 -2.15
CA TYR A 181 -17.07 14.75 -3.51
C TYR A 181 -18.32 13.97 -3.92
N ASP A 182 -19.26 14.67 -4.56
CA ASP A 182 -20.44 14.04 -5.13
C ASP A 182 -20.12 13.38 -6.47
N VAL A 183 -20.54 12.12 -6.64
CA VAL A 183 -20.42 11.44 -7.94
C VAL A 183 -21.56 11.85 -8.88
N ASP A 184 -22.54 12.64 -8.36
CA ASP A 184 -23.72 13.14 -9.09
C ASP A 184 -24.61 12.04 -9.73
N VAL A 185 -24.46 10.81 -9.29
CA VAL A 185 -25.20 9.66 -9.81
C VAL A 185 -25.91 8.93 -8.67
N TRP A 186 -27.21 8.81 -8.80
CA TRP A 186 -28.03 7.96 -7.95
C TRP A 186 -28.16 6.58 -8.61
N HIS A 187 -27.32 5.63 -8.20
CA HIS A 187 -27.36 4.26 -8.71
C HIS A 187 -26.86 3.28 -7.63
N SER A 188 -27.49 2.11 -7.59
CA SER A 188 -27.27 1.13 -6.52
C SER A 188 -26.04 0.23 -6.69
N SER A 189 -25.37 0.27 -7.83
CA SER A 189 -24.25 -0.63 -8.10
C SER A 189 -23.15 0.04 -8.91
N PHE A 190 -22.14 0.52 -8.23
CA PHE A 190 -20.85 0.87 -8.83
C PHE A 190 -19.83 -0.21 -8.48
N ASN A 191 -19.04 -0.62 -9.46
CA ASN A 191 -17.81 -1.36 -9.20
C ASN A 191 -16.68 -0.35 -9.07
N PHE A 192 -16.36 0.03 -7.84
CA PHE A 192 -15.22 0.89 -7.57
C PHE A 192 -13.94 0.07 -7.42
N GLU A 193 -12.87 0.50 -8.08
CA GLU A 193 -11.52 0.00 -7.90
C GLU A 193 -10.60 1.19 -7.67
N GLY A 194 -9.94 1.25 -6.54
CA GLY A 194 -9.13 2.41 -6.17
C GLY A 194 -7.77 2.02 -5.60
N GLY A 195 -6.86 2.96 -5.67
CA GLY A 195 -5.54 2.88 -5.06
C GLY A 195 -5.27 4.11 -4.22
N THR A 196 -4.11 4.72 -4.39
CA THR A 196 -3.75 5.98 -3.77
C THR A 196 -4.08 7.13 -4.73
N ASP A 197 -4.88 8.10 -4.26
CA ASP A 197 -5.26 9.32 -4.98
C ASP A 197 -6.13 9.14 -6.24
N ILE A 198 -6.56 7.92 -6.56
CA ILE A 198 -7.36 7.60 -7.75
C ILE A 198 -8.37 6.49 -7.45
N ILE A 199 -9.54 6.58 -8.06
CA ILE A 199 -10.55 5.52 -8.06
C ILE A 199 -11.19 5.45 -9.45
N ALA A 200 -11.35 4.24 -9.96
CA ALA A 200 -11.97 3.95 -11.26
C ALA A 200 -13.35 3.31 -11.09
N PHE A 201 -14.23 3.55 -12.02
CA PHE A 201 -15.59 2.98 -12.03
C PHE A 201 -16.21 3.06 -13.43
N ASN A 202 -17.22 2.22 -13.66
CA ASN A 202 -18.09 2.38 -14.81
C ASN A 202 -19.24 3.31 -14.45
N ASP A 203 -19.40 4.41 -15.17
CA ASP A 203 -20.51 5.35 -15.00
C ASP A 203 -21.77 4.81 -15.71
N PRO A 204 -22.81 4.41 -14.97
CA PRO A 204 -24.01 3.82 -15.58
C PRO A 204 -24.90 4.85 -16.27
N VAL A 205 -24.74 6.15 -15.99
CA VAL A 205 -25.57 7.21 -16.60
C VAL A 205 -25.02 7.62 -17.95
N ASN A 206 -23.71 7.87 -18.02
CA ASN A 206 -23.08 8.26 -19.27
C ASN A 206 -22.64 7.05 -20.11
N GLY A 207 -22.61 5.85 -19.54
CA GLY A 207 -22.17 4.62 -20.19
C GLY A 207 -20.66 4.58 -20.43
N THR A 208 -19.89 5.41 -19.71
CA THR A 208 -18.45 5.58 -19.86
C THR A 208 -17.67 4.82 -18.79
N PHE A 209 -16.39 4.54 -19.04
CA PHE A 209 -15.44 4.19 -18.01
C PHE A 209 -14.78 5.48 -17.54
N ALA A 210 -14.90 5.77 -16.25
CA ALA A 210 -14.50 7.02 -15.63
C ALA A 210 -13.52 6.81 -14.46
N VAL A 211 -12.81 7.86 -14.12
CA VAL A 211 -11.96 7.92 -12.93
C VAL A 211 -12.23 9.20 -12.15
N PHE A 212 -12.10 9.09 -10.83
CA PHE A 212 -11.84 10.22 -9.97
C PHE A 212 -10.33 10.28 -9.74
N ASP A 213 -9.68 11.32 -10.22
CA ASP A 213 -8.23 11.50 -10.14
C ASP A 213 -7.96 12.85 -9.46
N LYS A 214 -7.43 12.81 -8.23
CA LYS A 214 -7.03 14.01 -7.45
C LYS A 214 -8.07 15.11 -7.39
N GLY A 215 -9.32 14.74 -7.16
CA GLY A 215 -10.43 15.70 -7.00
C GLY A 215 -11.17 16.06 -8.28
N GLN A 216 -10.91 15.38 -9.39
CA GLN A 216 -11.56 15.58 -10.68
C GLN A 216 -12.17 14.29 -11.20
N PHE A 217 -13.39 14.37 -11.76
CA PHE A 217 -14.02 13.28 -12.49
C PHE A 217 -13.67 13.40 -13.99
N LEU A 218 -13.19 12.32 -14.57
CA LEU A 218 -12.71 12.30 -15.95
C LEU A 218 -13.19 11.02 -16.65
N ASP A 219 -13.82 11.16 -17.81
CA ASP A 219 -14.12 10.02 -18.66
C ASP A 219 -12.84 9.54 -19.35
N VAL A 220 -12.55 8.25 -19.20
CA VAL A 220 -11.37 7.62 -19.79
C VAL A 220 -11.73 6.90 -21.08
N GLU A 221 -12.84 6.16 -21.11
CA GLU A 221 -13.34 5.48 -22.31
C GLU A 221 -14.82 5.75 -22.52
N GLU A 222 -15.26 5.72 -23.78
CA GLU A 222 -16.65 5.94 -24.17
C GLU A 222 -17.59 4.75 -23.84
N PHE A 223 -17.04 3.70 -23.20
CA PHE A 223 -17.76 2.46 -22.90
C PHE A 223 -17.30 1.90 -21.58
N HIS A 224 -18.15 1.06 -20.95
CA HIS A 224 -17.78 0.31 -19.76
C HIS A 224 -16.63 -0.67 -20.02
N MET A 225 -15.77 -0.85 -19.03
CA MET A 225 -14.68 -1.83 -19.01
C MET A 225 -15.05 -2.98 -18.08
N ASP A 226 -14.74 -4.20 -18.52
CA ASP A 226 -15.04 -5.41 -17.73
C ASP A 226 -13.96 -5.70 -16.69
N SER A 227 -12.72 -5.30 -16.95
CA SER A 227 -11.55 -5.57 -16.10
C SER A 227 -10.70 -4.32 -15.94
N TYR A 228 -10.59 -3.84 -14.70
CA TYR A 228 -9.76 -2.70 -14.33
C TYR A 228 -9.33 -2.79 -12.87
N LYS A 229 -8.19 -2.20 -12.55
CA LYS A 229 -7.61 -2.06 -11.20
C LYS A 229 -6.90 -0.73 -11.09
N ALA A 230 -6.75 -0.20 -9.88
CA ALA A 230 -6.05 1.06 -9.64
C ALA A 230 -4.86 0.88 -8.70
N GLY A 231 -3.77 1.56 -9.02
CA GLY A 231 -2.56 1.68 -8.20
C GLY A 231 -2.38 3.10 -7.66
N ARG A 232 -1.15 3.50 -7.43
CA ARG A 232 -0.85 4.84 -6.91
C ARG A 232 -0.87 5.88 -8.04
N GLY A 233 -2.01 6.58 -8.17
CA GLY A 233 -2.21 7.62 -9.18
C GLY A 233 -2.31 7.12 -10.61
N PHE A 234 -2.63 5.85 -10.82
CA PHE A 234 -2.88 5.28 -12.14
C PHE A 234 -3.92 4.17 -12.12
N VAL A 235 -4.46 3.88 -13.29
CA VAL A 235 -5.41 2.78 -13.53
C VAL A 235 -4.89 1.92 -14.68
N ALA A 236 -4.97 0.61 -14.54
CA ALA A 236 -4.81 -0.34 -15.63
C ALA A 236 -6.16 -0.98 -15.95
N TYR A 237 -6.43 -1.23 -17.22
CA TYR A 237 -7.68 -1.84 -17.69
C TYR A 237 -7.49 -2.56 -19.03
N GLU A 238 -8.35 -3.52 -19.29
CA GLU A 238 -8.46 -4.15 -20.61
C GLU A 238 -9.48 -3.38 -21.46
N ASN A 239 -9.06 -2.90 -22.64
CA ASN A 239 -9.97 -2.29 -23.57
C ASN A 239 -10.78 -3.36 -24.35
N ARG A 240 -11.78 -2.93 -25.16
CA ARG A 240 -12.61 -3.85 -25.94
C ARG A 240 -11.87 -4.73 -26.95
N ASN A 241 -10.64 -4.39 -27.30
CA ASN A 241 -9.79 -5.18 -28.16
C ASN A 241 -8.96 -6.21 -27.40
N GLY A 242 -9.07 -6.27 -26.06
CA GLY A 242 -8.24 -7.11 -25.20
C GLY A 242 -6.84 -6.56 -24.96
N ASP A 243 -6.58 -5.30 -25.33
CA ASP A 243 -5.29 -4.67 -25.05
C ASP A 243 -5.22 -4.18 -23.61
N LEU A 244 -4.10 -4.45 -22.93
CA LEU A 244 -3.84 -3.85 -21.62
C LEU A 244 -3.45 -2.39 -21.78
N MET A 245 -4.24 -1.54 -21.16
CA MET A 245 -4.12 -0.09 -21.17
C MET A 245 -3.67 0.43 -19.81
N PHE A 246 -2.94 1.53 -19.82
CA PHE A 246 -2.53 2.28 -18.66
C PHE A 246 -3.03 3.72 -18.77
N TYR A 247 -3.60 4.25 -17.69
CA TYR A 247 -4.05 5.62 -17.58
C TYR A 247 -3.42 6.30 -16.37
N SER A 248 -2.84 7.46 -16.54
CA SER A 248 -2.37 8.32 -15.45
C SER A 248 -2.30 9.78 -15.89
N ASN A 249 -2.71 10.70 -15.02
CA ASN A 249 -2.63 12.15 -15.25
C ASN A 249 -3.21 12.57 -16.61
N GLY A 250 -4.38 12.07 -16.99
CA GLY A 250 -5.09 12.40 -18.23
C GLY A 250 -4.50 11.77 -19.50
N LYS A 251 -3.52 10.86 -19.38
CA LYS A 251 -2.88 10.22 -20.55
C LYS A 251 -3.12 8.73 -20.55
N LYS A 252 -3.44 8.21 -21.73
CA LYS A 252 -3.59 6.77 -22.00
C LYS A 252 -2.37 6.22 -22.74
N GLN A 253 -1.94 5.02 -22.34
CA GLN A 253 -0.86 4.30 -23.00
C GLN A 253 -1.23 2.83 -23.16
N LYS A 254 -1.04 2.27 -24.34
CA LYS A 254 -1.17 0.85 -24.60
C LYS A 254 0.13 0.13 -24.18
N LEU A 255 0.00 -0.93 -23.36
CA LEU A 255 1.13 -1.69 -22.83
C LEU A 255 1.33 -3.04 -23.52
N SER A 256 0.26 -3.78 -23.82
CA SER A 256 0.32 -5.05 -24.53
C SER A 256 -0.13 -4.91 -25.98
N ASN A 257 0.39 -5.78 -26.84
CA ASN A 257 -0.03 -5.86 -28.25
C ASN A 257 -0.87 -7.11 -28.56
N PHE A 258 -0.86 -8.10 -27.68
CA PHE A 258 -1.48 -9.43 -27.91
C PHE A 258 -2.41 -9.84 -26.77
N GLY A 259 -2.89 -8.88 -25.97
CA GLY A 259 -3.62 -9.16 -24.74
C GLY A 259 -2.69 -9.56 -23.60
N ALA A 260 -3.14 -9.35 -22.37
CA ALA A 260 -2.45 -9.79 -21.17
C ALA A 260 -3.19 -11.02 -20.61
N ASN A 261 -2.50 -12.16 -20.48
CA ASN A 261 -3.16 -13.36 -19.95
C ASN A 261 -3.37 -13.29 -18.44
N VAL A 262 -2.40 -12.74 -17.73
CA VAL A 262 -2.43 -12.49 -16.30
C VAL A 262 -1.83 -11.10 -16.09
N TRP A 263 -2.51 -10.25 -15.36
CA TRP A 263 -1.98 -8.96 -14.96
C TRP A 263 -2.41 -8.59 -13.56
N GLU A 264 -1.47 -8.01 -12.84
CA GLU A 264 -1.62 -7.59 -11.46
C GLU A 264 -0.97 -6.23 -11.28
N LEU A 265 -1.53 -5.43 -10.40
CA LEU A 265 -0.91 -4.17 -10.02
C LEU A 265 -1.01 -3.96 -8.51
N LYS A 266 -0.04 -3.24 -8.00
CA LYS A 266 -0.02 -2.76 -6.62
C LYS A 266 0.87 -1.52 -6.55
N ASP A 267 0.48 -0.55 -5.76
CA ASP A 267 1.21 0.69 -5.54
C ASP A 267 1.66 1.36 -6.86
N ASP A 268 2.96 1.35 -7.16
CA ASP A 268 3.55 2.02 -8.32
C ASP A 268 3.92 1.09 -9.47
N VAL A 269 3.58 -0.20 -9.36
CA VAL A 269 3.98 -1.21 -10.34
C VAL A 269 2.80 -2.00 -10.88
N LEU A 270 2.82 -2.24 -12.19
CA LEU A 270 1.93 -3.14 -12.91
C LEU A 270 2.78 -4.24 -13.55
N VAL A 271 2.37 -5.50 -13.42
CA VAL A 271 2.98 -6.64 -14.09
C VAL A 271 1.98 -7.37 -14.96
N TRP A 272 2.45 -8.01 -16.04
CA TRP A 272 1.61 -8.87 -16.88
C TRP A 272 2.43 -9.91 -17.61
N THR A 273 1.73 -10.93 -18.12
CA THR A 273 2.31 -11.95 -19.00
C THR A 273 1.77 -11.76 -20.42
N GLU A 274 2.67 -11.77 -21.39
CA GLU A 274 2.37 -11.68 -22.83
C GLU A 274 3.28 -12.63 -23.59
N ASN A 275 2.73 -13.58 -24.35
CA ASN A 275 3.51 -14.58 -25.14
C ASN A 275 4.57 -15.34 -24.33
N SER A 276 4.24 -15.78 -23.11
CA SER A 276 5.15 -16.44 -22.17
C SER A 276 6.29 -15.57 -21.62
N PHE A 277 6.30 -14.28 -21.89
CA PHE A 277 7.19 -13.32 -21.25
C PHE A 277 6.50 -12.67 -20.06
N PHE A 278 7.27 -12.34 -19.05
CA PHE A 278 6.83 -11.60 -17.87
C PHE A 278 7.38 -10.19 -17.93
N TYR A 279 6.48 -9.21 -17.86
CA TYR A 279 6.79 -7.79 -17.98
C TYR A 279 6.35 -7.03 -16.73
N ALA A 280 7.02 -5.91 -16.49
CA ALA A 280 6.55 -4.87 -15.57
C ALA A 280 6.44 -3.51 -16.29
N PHE A 281 5.55 -2.68 -15.79
CA PHE A 281 5.51 -1.25 -16.07
C PHE A 281 5.73 -0.50 -14.76
N SER A 282 6.81 0.24 -14.67
CA SER A 282 7.19 1.01 -13.51
C SER A 282 7.92 2.27 -13.97
N ASN A 283 7.68 3.40 -13.30
CA ASN A 283 8.29 4.69 -13.63
C ASN A 283 8.16 5.09 -15.12
N GLY A 284 7.01 4.75 -15.75
CA GLY A 284 6.73 5.08 -17.15
C GLY A 284 7.46 4.20 -18.18
N GLN A 285 8.10 3.11 -17.76
CA GLN A 285 8.86 2.22 -18.63
C GLN A 285 8.33 0.78 -18.58
N LYS A 286 8.23 0.17 -19.77
CA LYS A 286 8.01 -1.28 -19.93
C LYS A 286 9.35 -2.00 -19.77
N ILE A 287 9.42 -2.95 -18.83
CA ILE A 287 10.62 -3.70 -18.47
C ILE A 287 10.32 -5.19 -18.68
N GLU A 288 11.17 -5.92 -19.42
CA GLU A 288 11.12 -7.36 -19.51
C GLU A 288 11.77 -7.94 -18.24
N LEU A 289 10.99 -8.63 -17.41
CA LEU A 289 11.47 -9.26 -16.17
C LEU A 289 12.03 -10.65 -16.42
N ALA A 290 11.32 -11.45 -17.25
CA ALA A 290 11.70 -12.82 -17.56
C ALA A 290 11.11 -13.27 -18.89
N ARG A 291 11.78 -14.26 -19.54
CA ARG A 291 11.31 -14.94 -20.75
C ARG A 291 10.56 -16.23 -20.44
N TYR A 292 9.95 -16.28 -19.28
CA TYR A 292 9.12 -17.37 -18.78
C TYR A 292 8.10 -16.79 -17.81
N ILE A 293 7.04 -17.53 -17.49
CA ILE A 293 6.06 -17.16 -16.48
C ILE A 293 6.59 -17.66 -15.13
N PRO A 294 6.87 -16.79 -14.15
CA PRO A 294 7.34 -17.21 -12.85
C PRO A 294 6.27 -18.01 -12.09
N ALA A 295 6.70 -18.94 -11.24
CA ALA A 295 5.78 -19.76 -10.44
C ALA A 295 5.02 -18.94 -9.39
N ASP A 296 5.70 -17.95 -8.83
CA ASP A 296 5.12 -16.96 -7.90
C ASP A 296 5.82 -15.61 -8.04
N PHE A 297 5.14 -14.55 -7.64
CA PHE A 297 5.68 -13.21 -7.55
C PHE A 297 4.93 -12.39 -6.49
N GLU A 298 5.57 -11.34 -6.00
CA GLU A 298 5.00 -10.37 -5.06
C GLU A 298 5.29 -8.95 -5.53
N LEU A 299 4.33 -8.05 -5.31
CA LEU A 299 4.39 -6.64 -5.69
C LEU A 299 4.26 -5.78 -4.44
N LYS A 300 5.13 -4.77 -4.31
CA LYS A 300 4.98 -3.72 -3.33
C LYS A 300 5.76 -2.47 -3.78
N ASN A 301 5.19 -1.29 -3.62
CA ASN A 301 5.75 -0.04 -4.12
C ASN A 301 6.10 -0.15 -5.62
N ASN A 302 7.36 0.10 -6.00
CA ASN A 302 7.86 -0.08 -7.36
C ASN A 302 8.75 -1.33 -7.50
N THR A 303 8.62 -2.28 -6.59
CA THR A 303 9.40 -3.52 -6.51
C THR A 303 8.56 -4.72 -6.92
N VAL A 304 9.16 -5.61 -7.70
CA VAL A 304 8.59 -6.92 -8.08
C VAL A 304 9.59 -7.99 -7.69
N VAL A 305 9.21 -8.91 -6.83
CA VAL A 305 10.02 -10.09 -6.50
C VAL A 305 9.39 -11.30 -7.14
N PHE A 306 10.17 -12.17 -7.76
CA PHE A 306 9.66 -13.33 -8.47
C PHE A 306 10.64 -14.49 -8.45
N ARG A 307 10.11 -15.71 -8.64
CA ARG A 307 10.93 -16.93 -8.78
C ARG A 307 11.67 -16.93 -10.09
N ASN A 308 12.99 -17.12 -10.03
CA ASN A 308 13.79 -17.31 -11.22
C ASN A 308 13.68 -18.77 -11.74
N ILE A 309 14.18 -19.01 -12.94
CA ILE A 309 14.07 -20.32 -13.59
C ILE A 309 14.76 -21.44 -12.81
N MET A 310 15.72 -21.11 -11.95
CA MET A 310 16.43 -22.06 -11.09
C MET A 310 15.70 -22.32 -9.77
N GLY A 311 14.54 -21.69 -9.54
CA GLY A 311 13.78 -21.77 -8.30
C GLY A 311 14.29 -20.85 -7.19
N GLY A 312 15.30 -20.02 -7.48
CA GLY A 312 15.78 -18.96 -6.58
C GLY A 312 14.92 -17.69 -6.69
N VAL A 313 15.47 -16.54 -6.29
CA VAL A 313 14.77 -15.26 -6.21
C VAL A 313 15.46 -14.22 -7.07
N SER A 314 14.69 -13.58 -7.95
CA SER A 314 15.06 -12.36 -8.68
C SER A 314 14.10 -11.23 -8.35
N ALA A 315 14.51 -10.00 -8.56
CA ALA A 315 13.65 -8.85 -8.32
C ALA A 315 13.88 -7.71 -9.31
N LEU A 316 12.82 -6.96 -9.60
CA LEU A 316 12.90 -5.61 -10.13
C LEU A 316 12.97 -4.65 -8.95
N ILE A 317 14.05 -3.92 -8.82
CA ILE A 317 14.26 -2.91 -7.76
C ILE A 317 14.86 -1.68 -8.41
N GLU A 318 14.28 -0.50 -8.16
CA GLU A 318 14.75 0.77 -8.70
C GLU A 318 14.96 0.74 -10.23
N GLY A 319 14.07 0.04 -10.95
CA GLY A 319 14.10 -0.08 -12.41
C GLY A 319 15.11 -1.10 -12.96
N ASN A 320 15.85 -1.82 -12.10
CA ASN A 320 16.83 -2.82 -12.50
C ASN A 320 16.38 -4.22 -12.11
N VAL A 321 16.51 -5.18 -13.02
CA VAL A 321 16.29 -6.60 -12.75
C VAL A 321 17.57 -7.19 -12.16
N VAL A 322 17.51 -7.72 -10.95
CA VAL A 322 18.64 -8.29 -10.22
C VAL A 322 18.35 -9.71 -9.78
N GLU A 323 19.31 -10.60 -9.90
CA GLU A 323 19.25 -11.93 -9.29
C GLU A 323 19.75 -11.83 -7.85
N ILE A 324 18.88 -12.17 -6.87
CA ILE A 324 19.23 -12.13 -5.45
C ILE A 324 19.91 -13.44 -5.03
N THR A 325 19.31 -14.59 -5.36
CA THR A 325 19.87 -15.90 -5.06
C THR A 325 19.36 -16.95 -6.02
N ASN A 326 20.14 -18.03 -6.23
CA ASN A 326 19.71 -19.23 -6.94
C ASN A 326 19.34 -20.38 -5.99
N GLN A 327 19.35 -20.14 -4.68
CA GLN A 327 18.94 -21.18 -3.72
C GLN A 327 17.42 -21.39 -3.80
N MET A 328 17.05 -22.65 -4.01
CA MET A 328 15.65 -23.09 -3.95
C MET A 328 15.14 -23.08 -2.51
N ASN A 329 13.82 -23.16 -2.35
CA ASN A 329 13.13 -23.24 -1.05
C ASN A 329 13.46 -22.09 -0.10
N SER A 330 13.74 -20.91 -0.65
CA SER A 330 13.85 -19.66 0.11
C SER A 330 12.50 -18.98 0.17
N SER A 331 12.16 -18.31 1.28
CA SER A 331 11.06 -17.37 1.35
C SER A 331 11.56 -15.96 1.04
N TYR A 332 10.66 -15.06 0.69
CA TYR A 332 11.01 -13.66 0.46
C TYR A 332 9.91 -12.72 0.95
N SER A 333 10.28 -11.48 1.23
CA SER A 333 9.35 -10.41 1.57
C SER A 333 9.90 -9.07 1.08
N ILE A 334 8.99 -8.15 0.78
CA ILE A 334 9.31 -6.79 0.34
C ILE A 334 9.08 -5.82 1.49
N HIS A 335 10.07 -4.99 1.78
CA HIS A 335 10.02 -3.95 2.79
C HIS A 335 10.45 -2.63 2.17
N GLY A 336 9.49 -1.76 1.85
CA GLY A 336 9.76 -0.56 1.05
C GLY A 336 10.41 -0.90 -0.29
N ASN A 337 11.64 -0.41 -0.52
CA ASN A 337 12.45 -0.70 -1.70
C ASN A 337 13.52 -1.77 -1.43
N SER A 338 13.36 -2.58 -0.40
CA SER A 338 14.30 -3.64 -0.01
C SER A 338 13.65 -5.00 -0.12
N VAL A 339 14.42 -6.02 -0.47
CA VAL A 339 13.97 -7.40 -0.55
C VAL A 339 14.76 -8.25 0.43
N LEU A 340 14.06 -8.84 1.39
CA LEU A 340 14.61 -9.80 2.33
C LEU A 340 14.32 -11.22 1.82
N VAL A 341 15.35 -12.04 1.72
CA VAL A 341 15.26 -13.46 1.38
C VAL A 341 15.77 -14.27 2.56
N GLU A 342 14.91 -15.14 3.08
CA GLU A 342 15.27 -16.11 4.09
C GLU A 342 15.60 -17.45 3.44
N LEU A 343 16.77 -17.97 3.74
CA LEU A 343 17.26 -19.22 3.20
C LEU A 343 16.89 -20.40 4.11
N PHE A 344 16.89 -21.61 3.57
CA PHE A 344 16.50 -22.82 4.30
C PHE A 344 17.30 -23.10 5.59
N ASN A 345 18.49 -22.51 5.72
CA ASN A 345 19.36 -22.63 6.91
C ASN A 345 19.16 -21.48 7.92
N ASN A 346 18.05 -20.73 7.81
CA ASN A 346 17.74 -19.54 8.61
C ASN A 346 18.77 -18.43 8.50
N SER A 347 19.58 -18.41 7.43
CA SER A 347 20.38 -17.24 7.10
C SER A 347 19.57 -16.31 6.18
N PHE A 348 19.96 -15.05 6.12
CA PHE A 348 19.27 -14.03 5.37
C PHE A 348 20.16 -13.39 4.30
N ILE A 349 19.56 -13.10 3.17
CA ILE A 349 20.11 -12.21 2.15
C ILE A 349 19.17 -11.00 2.06
N LEU A 350 19.67 -9.82 2.30
CA LEU A 350 18.95 -8.58 2.09
C LEU A 350 19.54 -7.85 0.89
N PHE A 351 18.69 -7.49 -0.07
CA PHE A 351 19.06 -6.58 -1.14
C PHE A 351 18.44 -5.20 -0.83
N ALA A 352 19.27 -4.21 -0.63
CA ALA A 352 18.88 -2.84 -0.31
C ALA A 352 19.92 -1.85 -0.86
N ASN A 353 19.48 -0.69 -1.38
CA ASN A 353 20.35 0.37 -1.90
C ASN A 353 21.39 -0.15 -2.92
N GLY A 354 20.98 -1.03 -3.82
CA GLY A 354 21.83 -1.63 -4.85
C GLY A 354 22.90 -2.63 -4.36
N LYS A 355 22.82 -3.06 -3.08
CA LYS A 355 23.82 -3.97 -2.46
C LYS A 355 23.14 -5.17 -1.81
N LYS A 356 23.90 -6.29 -1.77
CA LYS A 356 23.54 -7.48 -0.99
C LYS A 356 24.22 -7.46 0.37
N TYR A 357 23.45 -7.73 1.39
CA TYR A 357 23.89 -7.93 2.78
C TYR A 357 23.50 -9.34 3.20
N THR A 358 24.37 -9.99 3.97
CA THR A 358 24.12 -11.35 4.45
C THR A 358 24.26 -11.41 5.97
N MET A 359 23.42 -12.23 6.58
CA MET A 359 23.46 -12.49 8.01
C MET A 359 23.30 -13.99 8.29
#